data_541b593dfb363d9439440e22cf3e5652
#
_entry.id   541b593dfb363d9439440e22cf3e5652
#
_cell.length_a   1.000
_cell.length_b   1.000
_cell.length_c   1.000
_cell.angle_alpha   90.00
_cell.angle_beta   90.00
_cell.angle_gamma   90.00
#
_symmetry.space_group_name_H-M   'P 1'
#
loop_
_entity.id
_entity.type
_entity.pdbx_description
1 polymer ?
#
loop_
_entity_poly.entity_id
_entity_poly.type
_entity_poly.pdbx_seq_one_letter_code
_entity_poly.pdbx_strand_id
1 'polypeptide(L)'
;MKMMSEIKVSYVYDATRKGAKYSVNGGKSWLNGGEFAEIAAKAAHGLDAAKDANTRFDEGSDVPEFHASVKSSKASLTNVKLADSFDASVTAYFEQTASTEFWYVSIMDELVTIYKMNATKFEKFLRKFAKLNERGVIRIAATSSKMLAWLDANA
;
A
#
# COMPACT_ATOMS: atom_id res chain seq x y z
N MET A 1 20.13 6.82 4.51
CA MET A 1 19.70 6.73 3.10
C MET A 1 18.18 6.61 3.05
N LYS A 2 17.53 7.43 2.25
CA LYS A 2 16.07 7.33 2.08
C LYS A 2 15.71 6.11 1.27
N MET A 3 14.77 5.31 1.78
CA MET A 3 14.22 4.15 1.08
C MET A 3 12.99 4.58 0.28
N MET A 4 13.22 5.37 -0.76
CA MET A 4 12.17 5.96 -1.57
C MET A 4 12.46 5.78 -3.05
N SER A 5 11.44 5.43 -3.81
CA SER A 5 11.49 5.33 -5.27
C SER A 5 10.36 6.16 -5.86
N GLU A 6 10.61 6.78 -7.00
CA GLU A 6 9.60 7.55 -7.72
C GLU A 6 9.49 7.03 -9.16
N ILE A 7 8.29 7.00 -9.69
CA ILE A 7 8.04 6.63 -11.07
C ILE A 7 6.87 7.47 -11.60
N LYS A 8 6.95 7.86 -12.87
CA LYS A 8 5.82 8.45 -13.58
C LYS A 8 5.01 7.33 -14.21
N VAL A 9 3.71 7.32 -13.96
CA VAL A 9 2.79 6.33 -14.50
C VAL A 9 1.68 7.04 -15.24
N SER A 10 1.53 6.74 -16.53
CA SER A 10 0.40 7.24 -17.31
C SER A 10 -0.84 6.45 -16.96
N TYR A 11 -1.91 7.13 -16.61
CA TYR A 11 -3.17 6.49 -16.26
C TYR A 11 -4.35 7.41 -16.52
N VAL A 12 -5.53 6.80 -16.60
CA VAL A 12 -6.79 7.52 -16.65
C VAL A 12 -7.48 7.34 -15.31
N TYR A 13 -7.98 8.43 -14.75
CA TYR A 13 -8.76 8.41 -13.51
C TYR A 13 -10.17 8.90 -13.81
N ASP A 14 -11.17 8.08 -13.50
CA ASP A 14 -12.58 8.43 -13.69
C ASP A 14 -13.29 8.44 -12.33
N ALA A 15 -13.48 9.63 -11.78
CA ALA A 15 -14.11 9.83 -10.47
C ALA A 15 -15.57 9.41 -10.44
N THR A 16 -16.23 9.30 -11.61
CA THR A 16 -17.65 8.95 -11.69
C THR A 16 -17.89 7.45 -11.53
N ARG A 17 -16.84 6.63 -11.68
CA ARG A 17 -16.96 5.19 -11.53
C ARG A 17 -17.06 4.81 -10.05
N LYS A 18 -17.71 3.69 -9.77
CA LYS A 18 -17.77 3.12 -8.42
C LYS A 18 -16.69 2.06 -8.30
N GLY A 19 -15.94 2.10 -7.18
CA GLY A 19 -14.89 1.13 -6.89
C GLY A 19 -13.64 1.36 -7.69
N ALA A 20 -13.44 0.62 -8.78
CA ALA A 20 -12.25 0.70 -9.62
C ALA A 20 -12.29 1.94 -10.52
N LYS A 21 -11.39 2.90 -10.29
CA LYS A 21 -11.41 4.21 -10.95
C LYS A 21 -10.15 4.50 -11.75
N TYR A 22 -9.16 3.63 -11.72
CA TYR A 22 -7.87 3.82 -12.39
C TYR A 22 -7.72 2.86 -13.56
N SER A 23 -7.23 3.36 -14.68
CA SER A 23 -6.92 2.52 -15.85
C SER A 23 -5.53 2.83 -16.35
N VAL A 24 -4.75 1.78 -16.63
CA VAL A 24 -3.41 1.91 -17.21
C VAL A 24 -3.36 1.48 -18.67
N ASN A 25 -4.52 1.20 -19.27
CA ASN A 25 -4.62 0.73 -20.66
C ASN A 25 -5.68 1.48 -21.47
N GLY A 26 -5.84 2.77 -21.21
CA GLY A 26 -6.74 3.62 -21.99
C GLY A 26 -8.22 3.39 -21.73
N GLY A 27 -8.57 2.86 -20.56
CA GLY A 27 -9.97 2.62 -20.20
C GLY A 27 -10.50 1.25 -20.59
N LYS A 28 -9.64 0.35 -21.07
CA LYS A 28 -10.06 -1.01 -21.41
C LYS A 28 -10.37 -1.86 -20.19
N SER A 29 -9.63 -1.65 -19.11
CA SER A 29 -9.91 -2.27 -17.81
C SER A 29 -9.64 -1.27 -16.69
N TRP A 30 -10.23 -1.52 -15.51
CA TRP A 30 -10.19 -0.59 -14.40
C TRP A 30 -9.73 -1.26 -13.13
N LEU A 31 -8.97 -0.52 -12.31
CA LEU A 31 -8.32 -0.98 -11.10
C LEU A 31 -8.76 -0.13 -9.92
N ASN A 32 -8.88 -0.74 -8.75
CA ASN A 32 -9.03 0.05 -7.52
C ASN A 32 -7.67 0.65 -7.12
N GLY A 33 -7.68 1.52 -6.11
CA GLY A 33 -6.46 2.21 -5.67
C GLY A 33 -5.37 1.25 -5.21
N GLY A 34 -5.73 0.18 -4.52
CA GLY A 34 -4.77 -0.82 -4.06
C GLY A 34 -4.13 -1.59 -5.20
N GLU A 35 -4.93 -2.03 -6.16
CA GLU A 35 -4.43 -2.72 -7.35
C GLU A 35 -3.52 -1.83 -8.18
N PHE A 36 -3.91 -0.56 -8.35
CA PHE A 36 -3.08 0.39 -9.08
C PHE A 36 -1.75 0.64 -8.36
N ALA A 37 -1.77 0.78 -7.04
CA ALA A 37 -0.56 0.95 -6.25
C ALA A 37 0.40 -0.23 -6.39
N GLU A 38 -0.11 -1.46 -6.36
CA GLU A 38 0.69 -2.67 -6.58
C GLU A 38 1.35 -2.67 -7.96
N ILE A 39 0.57 -2.36 -8.99
CA ILE A 39 1.08 -2.32 -10.36
C ILE A 39 2.17 -1.26 -10.50
N ALA A 40 1.96 -0.08 -9.93
CA ALA A 40 2.95 0.99 -9.96
C ALA A 40 4.24 0.60 -9.22
N ALA A 41 4.11 -0.03 -8.05
CA ALA A 41 5.25 -0.47 -7.27
C ALA A 41 6.06 -1.54 -8.02
N LYS A 42 5.39 -2.49 -8.66
CA LYS A 42 6.06 -3.51 -9.47
C LYS A 42 6.76 -2.90 -10.67
N ALA A 43 6.09 -1.99 -11.37
CA ALA A 43 6.68 -1.30 -12.52
C ALA A 43 7.94 -0.51 -12.14
N ALA A 44 7.95 0.13 -10.98
CA ALA A 44 9.11 0.87 -10.48
C ALA A 44 10.31 -0.03 -10.23
N HIS A 45 10.10 -1.34 -10.06
CA HIS A 45 11.15 -2.33 -9.83
C HIS A 45 11.40 -3.22 -11.03
N GLY A 46 10.89 -2.85 -12.21
CA GLY A 46 11.10 -3.60 -13.43
C GLY A 46 10.36 -4.92 -13.51
N LEU A 47 9.35 -5.12 -12.68
CA LEU A 47 8.55 -6.34 -12.65
C LEU A 47 7.36 -6.24 -13.60
N ASP A 48 6.95 -7.37 -14.18
CA ASP A 48 5.77 -7.42 -15.05
C ASP A 48 4.50 -7.55 -14.19
N ALA A 49 3.87 -6.42 -13.94
CA ALA A 49 2.69 -6.34 -13.11
C ALA A 49 1.49 -7.12 -13.68
N ALA A 50 1.34 -7.14 -15.00
CA ALA A 50 0.23 -7.84 -15.64
C ALA A 50 0.35 -9.35 -15.45
N LYS A 51 1.56 -9.88 -15.54
CA LYS A 51 1.84 -11.30 -15.34
C LYS A 51 1.60 -11.73 -13.90
N ASP A 52 1.93 -10.84 -12.95
CA ASP A 52 1.89 -11.16 -11.53
C ASP A 52 0.55 -10.81 -10.86
N ALA A 53 -0.36 -10.19 -11.57
CA ALA A 53 -1.64 -9.76 -11.01
C ALA A 53 -2.47 -10.89 -10.40
N ASN A 54 -2.32 -12.11 -10.94
CA ASN A 54 -3.06 -13.28 -10.48
C ASN A 54 -2.35 -14.09 -9.38
N THR A 55 -1.14 -13.69 -8.98
CA THR A 55 -0.34 -14.44 -7.99
C THR A 55 -0.24 -13.75 -6.65
N ARG A 56 -0.92 -12.64 -6.46
CA ARG A 56 -0.81 -11.78 -5.27
C ARG A 56 -1.13 -12.45 -3.93
N PHE A 57 -1.87 -13.56 -3.94
CA PHE A 57 -2.22 -14.28 -2.72
C PHE A 57 -1.36 -15.51 -2.45
N ASP A 58 -0.54 -15.93 -3.42
CA ASP A 58 0.13 -17.22 -3.36
C ASP A 58 1.24 -17.29 -2.29
N GLU A 59 1.89 -16.16 -2.01
CA GLU A 59 3.02 -16.13 -1.08
C GLU A 59 2.79 -15.21 0.13
N GLY A 60 1.58 -14.73 0.30
CA GLY A 60 1.24 -13.87 1.42
C GLY A 60 1.84 -12.46 1.36
N SER A 61 2.50 -12.11 0.27
CA SER A 61 3.07 -10.77 0.03
C SER A 61 2.67 -10.26 -1.34
N ASP A 62 2.42 -8.95 -1.44
CA ASP A 62 2.00 -8.33 -2.70
C ASP A 62 3.12 -8.32 -3.75
N VAL A 63 4.35 -8.21 -3.31
CA VAL A 63 5.54 -8.29 -4.18
C VAL A 63 6.46 -9.36 -3.60
N PRO A 64 6.25 -10.64 -3.97
CA PRO A 64 6.97 -11.77 -3.37
C PRO A 64 8.50 -11.68 -3.52
N GLU A 65 8.99 -11.14 -4.63
CA GLU A 65 10.41 -11.02 -4.91
C GLU A 65 11.15 -10.19 -3.83
N PHE A 66 10.42 -9.32 -3.13
CA PHE A 66 10.98 -8.48 -2.07
C PHE A 66 10.36 -8.78 -0.71
N HIS A 67 9.50 -9.76 -0.59
CA HIS A 67 8.71 -10.05 0.60
C HIS A 67 8.01 -8.78 1.10
N ALA A 68 7.45 -8.01 0.18
CA ALA A 68 6.88 -6.69 0.46
C ALA A 68 5.36 -6.68 0.38
N SER A 69 4.73 -6.00 1.34
CA SER A 69 3.32 -5.62 1.28
C SER A 69 3.21 -4.20 0.77
N VAL A 70 2.26 -3.97 -0.13
CA VAL A 70 2.01 -2.65 -0.71
C VAL A 70 0.74 -2.07 -0.07
N LYS A 71 0.86 -0.85 0.45
CA LYS A 71 -0.25 -0.12 1.06
C LYS A 71 -0.38 1.25 0.40
N SER A 72 -1.59 1.78 0.42
CA SER A 72 -1.88 3.09 -0.15
C SER A 72 -2.87 3.84 0.73
N SER A 73 -3.33 5.01 0.28
CA SER A 73 -4.30 5.83 0.99
C SER A 73 -5.52 5.01 1.40
N LYS A 74 -5.92 5.11 2.66
CA LYS A 74 -7.10 4.43 3.25
C LYS A 74 -7.03 2.89 3.20
N ALA A 75 -5.84 2.32 3.04
CA ALA A 75 -5.69 0.87 3.01
C ALA A 75 -6.10 0.23 4.34
N SER A 76 -6.76 -0.93 4.25
CA SER A 76 -7.13 -1.72 5.42
C SER A 76 -6.22 -2.94 5.52
N LEU A 77 -5.81 -3.30 6.74
CA LEU A 77 -5.01 -4.47 7.00
C LEU A 77 -5.94 -5.62 7.34
N THR A 78 -6.39 -6.34 6.31
CA THR A 78 -7.48 -7.31 6.42
C THR A 78 -7.07 -8.71 6.87
N ASN A 79 -5.78 -9.02 6.85
CA ASN A 79 -5.29 -10.35 7.17
C ASN A 79 -4.96 -10.52 8.66
N VAL A 80 -5.60 -9.74 9.51
CA VAL A 80 -5.35 -9.76 10.94
C VAL A 80 -6.56 -10.31 11.65
N LYS A 81 -6.32 -11.26 12.54
CA LYS A 81 -7.37 -11.74 13.43
C LYS A 81 -7.79 -10.60 14.36
N LEU A 82 -9.08 -10.42 14.56
CA LEU A 82 -9.62 -9.37 15.42
C LEU A 82 -9.05 -9.46 16.83
N ALA A 83 -8.66 -8.32 17.39
CA ALA A 83 -8.18 -8.18 18.75
C ALA A 83 -8.94 -7.07 19.47
N ASP A 84 -8.84 -7.02 20.80
CA ASP A 84 -9.67 -6.15 21.61
C ASP A 84 -9.31 -4.66 21.55
N SER A 85 -8.14 -4.32 21.04
CA SER A 85 -7.67 -2.94 20.99
C SER A 85 -6.82 -2.68 19.77
N PHE A 86 -6.62 -1.40 19.45
CA PHE A 86 -5.72 -0.99 18.38
C PHE A 86 -4.29 -1.53 18.63
N ASP A 87 -3.77 -1.37 19.84
CA ASP A 87 -2.44 -1.84 20.19
C ASP A 87 -2.28 -3.35 20.00
N ALA A 88 -3.23 -4.14 20.49
CA ALA A 88 -3.21 -5.59 20.30
C ALA A 88 -3.34 -5.98 18.83
N SER A 89 -4.12 -5.24 18.05
CA SER A 89 -4.29 -5.49 16.62
C SER A 89 -3.01 -5.21 15.84
N VAL A 90 -2.28 -4.15 16.16
CA VAL A 90 -0.99 -3.85 15.54
C VAL A 90 0.01 -4.96 15.84
N THR A 91 0.11 -5.38 17.09
CA THR A 91 0.98 -6.49 17.49
C THR A 91 0.64 -7.77 16.73
N ALA A 92 -0.65 -8.11 16.67
CA ALA A 92 -1.12 -9.30 15.95
C ALA A 92 -0.81 -9.24 14.46
N TYR A 93 -0.90 -8.06 13.86
CA TYR A 93 -0.57 -7.90 12.44
C TYR A 93 0.89 -8.30 12.17
N PHE A 94 1.83 -7.81 12.97
CA PHE A 94 3.26 -8.12 12.77
C PHE A 94 3.62 -9.56 13.12
N GLU A 95 2.84 -10.23 13.97
CA GLU A 95 3.00 -11.65 14.24
C GLU A 95 2.51 -12.53 13.08
N GLN A 96 1.55 -12.04 12.31
CA GLN A 96 0.88 -12.84 11.27
C GLN A 96 1.36 -12.55 9.85
N THR A 97 1.93 -11.38 9.60
CA THR A 97 2.34 -11.02 8.24
C THR A 97 3.55 -11.84 7.78
N ALA A 98 3.52 -12.26 6.51
CA ALA A 98 4.66 -12.91 5.88
C ALA A 98 5.65 -11.90 5.30
N SER A 99 5.28 -10.62 5.25
CA SER A 99 6.11 -9.58 4.67
C SER A 99 7.18 -9.08 5.63
N THR A 100 8.33 -8.70 5.09
CA THR A 100 9.43 -8.09 5.84
C THR A 100 9.65 -6.65 5.44
N GLU A 101 9.15 -6.25 4.28
CA GLU A 101 9.13 -4.86 3.83
C GLU A 101 7.70 -4.40 3.65
N PHE A 102 7.50 -3.11 3.89
CA PHE A 102 6.17 -2.49 3.81
C PHE A 102 6.30 -1.21 3.00
N TRP A 103 5.67 -1.19 1.84
CA TRP A 103 5.79 -0.10 0.88
C TRP A 103 4.50 0.71 0.89
N TYR A 104 4.62 1.98 1.28
CA TYR A 104 3.50 2.91 1.16
C TYR A 104 3.60 3.65 -0.17
N VAL A 105 2.56 3.58 -0.98
CA VAL A 105 2.52 4.19 -2.32
C VAL A 105 1.65 5.43 -2.27
N SER A 106 2.26 6.58 -2.57
CA SER A 106 1.58 7.86 -2.70
C SER A 106 1.43 8.19 -4.17
N ILE A 107 0.21 8.51 -4.57
CA ILE A 107 -0.12 8.86 -5.96
C ILE A 107 -0.56 10.32 -5.97
N MET A 108 0.21 11.16 -6.69
CA MET A 108 -0.13 12.57 -6.89
C MET A 108 0.00 12.87 -8.38
N ASP A 109 -1.13 13.05 -9.03
CA ASP A 109 -1.21 13.18 -10.48
C ASP A 109 -0.52 11.98 -11.16
N GLU A 110 0.44 12.20 -12.03
CA GLU A 110 1.17 11.11 -12.70
C GLU A 110 2.40 10.64 -11.93
N LEU A 111 2.72 11.30 -10.82
CA LEU A 111 3.87 10.94 -10.01
C LEU A 111 3.48 9.96 -8.92
N VAL A 112 4.11 8.81 -8.94
CA VAL A 112 3.92 7.77 -7.92
C VAL A 112 5.20 7.67 -7.11
N THR A 113 5.10 7.84 -5.80
CA THR A 113 6.22 7.75 -4.87
C THR A 113 6.03 6.53 -3.97
N ILE A 114 7.06 5.71 -3.85
CA ILE A 114 7.05 4.49 -3.05
C ILE A 114 7.99 4.67 -1.87
N TYR A 115 7.44 4.61 -0.66
CA TYR A 115 8.19 4.72 0.59
C TYR A 115 8.36 3.32 1.17
N LYS A 116 9.58 2.83 1.21
CA LYS A 116 9.89 1.49 1.73
C LYS A 116 10.22 1.57 3.21
N MET A 117 9.58 0.72 3.99
CA MET A 117 9.78 0.65 5.43
C MET A 117 10.02 -0.80 5.86
N ASN A 118 10.86 -0.97 6.90
CA ASN A 118 10.93 -2.25 7.59
C ASN A 118 9.80 -2.33 8.61
N ALA A 119 9.67 -3.45 9.31
CA ALA A 119 8.60 -3.66 10.27
C ALA A 119 8.60 -2.60 11.38
N THR A 120 9.76 -2.23 11.90
CA THR A 120 9.88 -1.25 12.97
C THR A 120 9.36 0.13 12.54
N LYS A 121 9.74 0.59 11.35
CA LYS A 121 9.26 1.87 10.81
C LYS A 121 7.77 1.81 10.47
N PHE A 122 7.32 0.71 9.89
CA PHE A 122 5.91 0.56 9.55
C PHE A 122 5.02 0.50 10.78
N GLU A 123 5.49 -0.11 11.85
CA GLU A 123 4.75 -0.09 13.12
C GLU A 123 4.59 1.34 13.64
N LYS A 124 5.65 2.13 13.61
CA LYS A 124 5.58 3.55 14.00
C LYS A 124 4.61 4.34 13.11
N PHE A 125 4.64 4.07 11.81
CA PHE A 125 3.73 4.68 10.85
C PHE A 125 2.27 4.35 11.19
N LEU A 126 1.96 3.08 11.44
CA LEU A 126 0.61 2.66 11.79
C LEU A 126 0.12 3.30 13.08
N ARG A 127 0.97 3.36 14.11
CA ARG A 127 0.59 3.96 15.39
C ARG A 127 0.31 5.46 15.27
N LYS A 128 0.89 6.10 14.27
CA LYS A 128 0.71 7.54 14.04
C LYS A 128 -0.43 7.87 13.08
N PHE A 129 -0.64 7.06 12.06
CA PHE A 129 -1.55 7.37 10.94
C PHE A 129 -2.64 6.34 10.69
N ALA A 130 -2.84 5.38 11.57
CA ALA A 130 -3.87 4.38 11.41
C ALA A 130 -4.76 4.31 12.64
N LYS A 131 -5.96 3.76 12.46
CA LYS A 131 -6.96 3.55 13.52
C LYS A 131 -7.72 2.27 13.23
N LEU A 132 -8.42 1.74 14.24
CA LEU A 132 -9.41 0.72 13.99
C LEU A 132 -10.64 1.37 13.35
N ASN A 133 -11.14 0.74 12.29
CA ASN A 133 -12.40 1.16 11.68
C ASN A 133 -13.58 0.55 12.46
N GLU A 134 -14.81 0.78 11.98
CA GLU A 134 -16.03 0.27 12.62
C GLU A 134 -16.08 -1.24 12.74
N ARG A 135 -15.34 -1.95 11.88
CA ARG A 135 -15.27 -3.42 11.88
C ARG A 135 -14.13 -3.96 12.73
N GLY A 136 -13.39 -3.09 13.43
CA GLY A 136 -12.23 -3.49 14.21
C GLY A 136 -11.00 -3.83 13.39
N VAL A 137 -10.92 -3.37 12.14
CA VAL A 137 -9.77 -3.58 11.26
C VAL A 137 -8.89 -2.33 11.25
N ILE A 138 -7.58 -2.51 11.27
CA ILE A 138 -6.63 -1.40 11.17
C ILE A 138 -6.78 -0.75 9.79
N ARG A 139 -7.01 0.55 9.77
CA ARG A 139 -7.14 1.32 8.54
C ARG A 139 -6.21 2.51 8.55
N ILE A 140 -5.39 2.64 7.51
CA ILE A 140 -4.50 3.76 7.31
C ILE A 140 -5.32 4.98 6.91
N ALA A 141 -5.00 6.14 7.48
CA ALA A 141 -5.67 7.39 7.15
C ALA A 141 -5.42 7.78 5.68
N ALA A 142 -6.27 8.67 5.17
CA ALA A 142 -6.05 9.24 3.84
C ALA A 142 -4.69 9.96 3.80
N THR A 143 -4.02 9.89 2.66
CA THR A 143 -2.74 10.57 2.46
C THR A 143 -2.90 12.07 2.74
N SER A 144 -1.98 12.61 3.52
CA SER A 144 -1.97 14.02 3.91
C SER A 144 -0.55 14.57 3.84
N SER A 145 -0.45 15.90 3.84
CA SER A 145 0.86 16.57 3.85
C SER A 145 1.68 16.18 5.07
N LYS A 146 1.03 16.03 6.23
CA LYS A 146 1.67 15.61 7.48
C LYS A 146 2.23 14.19 7.37
N MET A 147 1.47 13.28 6.77
CA MET A 147 1.90 11.91 6.55
C MET A 147 3.11 11.86 5.60
N LEU A 148 3.06 12.59 4.49
CA LEU A 148 4.16 12.63 3.53
C LEU A 148 5.42 13.22 4.14
N ALA A 149 5.29 14.27 4.94
CA ALA A 149 6.44 14.86 5.65
C ALA A 149 7.09 13.86 6.60
N TRP A 150 6.29 13.08 7.32
CA TRP A 150 6.80 12.04 8.20
C TRP A 150 7.50 10.92 7.42
N LEU A 151 6.90 10.50 6.31
CA LEU A 151 7.51 9.48 5.44
C LEU A 151 8.83 9.95 4.85
N ASP A 152 8.90 11.19 4.38
CA ASP A 152 10.15 11.79 3.87
C ASP A 152 11.26 11.81 4.92
N ALA A 153 10.90 12.09 6.16
CA ALA A 153 11.87 12.17 7.26
C ALA A 153 12.33 10.79 7.74
N ASN A 154 11.52 9.74 7.56
CA ASN A 154 11.75 8.42 8.13
C ASN A 154 12.02 7.32 7.10
N ALA A 155 11.84 7.61 5.84
CA ALA A 155 12.05 6.64 4.76
C ALA A 155 13.52 6.50 4.37
#